data_73d9a23a6830f35aed5e1bc755fcd137
#
_entry.id   73d9a23a6830f35aed5e1bc755fcd137
#
_cell.length_a   1.000
_cell.length_b   1.000
_cell.length_c   1.000
_cell.angle_alpha   90.00
_cell.angle_beta   90.00
_cell.angle_gamma   90.00
#
_symmetry.space_group_name_H-M   'P 1'
#
loop_
_entity.id
_entity.type
_entity.pdbx_description
1 polymer ?
#
loop_
_entity_poly.entity_id
_entity_poly.type
_entity_poly.pdbx_seq_one_letter_code
_entity_poly.pdbx_strand_id
1 'polypeptide(L)'
;HAQEYRENYSLTDEAKEREKNIVDLVCKMQANVIDKSIACSELESIGVYELKAPVTKNEAAIPYSTEPSNVKINDVTVLFDSYNNQWLVCGGGYWPDDSKWIKDVPTNFWPSVGQQLNVGGYDGIGVKLYNTSGTYNTRVKRSYAYYSDGDNDYYNYNPMICEGRKGAFFEYQDKAVVTATTGFFSSYKYIGKHFAAMVIYDSNFANFN
;
A
#
# COMPACT_ATOMS: atom_id res chain seq x y z
N HIS A 1 -24.09 5.17 -3.14
CA HIS A 1 -23.61 3.80 -3.44
C HIS A 1 -22.36 3.37 -2.65
N ALA A 2 -21.35 4.21 -2.46
CA ALA A 2 -20.17 3.88 -1.65
C ALA A 2 -20.44 3.87 -0.15
N GLN A 3 -21.38 4.69 0.30
CA GLN A 3 -21.77 4.81 1.70
C GLN A 3 -22.63 3.64 2.19
N GLU A 4 -23.54 3.19 1.35
CA GLU A 4 -24.44 2.06 1.60
C GLU A 4 -23.70 0.71 1.78
N TYR A 5 -22.52 0.60 1.15
CA TYR A 5 -21.70 -0.61 1.19
C TYR A 5 -20.82 -0.71 2.44
N ARG A 6 -20.53 0.40 3.10
CA ARG A 6 -19.78 0.43 4.37
C ARG A 6 -20.62 -0.08 5.55
N GLU A 7 -21.92 0.11 5.51
CA GLU A 7 -22.82 -0.26 6.60
C GLU A 7 -23.02 -1.78 6.70
N ASN A 8 -22.90 -2.52 5.60
CA ASN A 8 -23.10 -3.97 5.56
C ASN A 8 -21.90 -4.80 6.07
N TYR A 9 -20.77 -4.18 6.37
CA TYR A 9 -19.56 -4.84 6.87
C TYR A 9 -19.07 -4.22 8.18
N SER A 10 -19.95 -3.92 9.12
CA SER A 10 -19.53 -3.45 10.43
C SER A 10 -18.80 -4.59 11.16
N LEU A 11 -17.50 -4.38 11.39
CA LEU A 11 -16.68 -5.26 12.20
C LEU A 11 -16.90 -4.97 13.69
N THR A 12 -16.81 -6.01 14.52
CA THR A 12 -16.67 -5.84 15.97
C THR A 12 -15.35 -5.12 16.28
N ASP A 13 -15.21 -4.53 17.47
CA ASP A 13 -13.97 -3.84 17.85
C ASP A 13 -12.77 -4.78 17.86
N GLU A 14 -12.94 -6.03 18.31
CA GLU A 14 -11.91 -7.06 18.27
C GLU A 14 -11.51 -7.42 16.83
N ALA A 15 -12.48 -7.56 15.93
CA ALA A 15 -12.24 -7.85 14.53
C ALA A 15 -11.52 -6.68 13.81
N LYS A 16 -11.87 -5.43 14.16
CA LYS A 16 -11.17 -4.25 13.65
C LYS A 16 -9.71 -4.19 14.09
N GLU A 17 -9.46 -4.50 15.37
CA GLU A 17 -8.09 -4.49 15.90
C GLU A 17 -7.25 -5.59 15.28
N ARG A 18 -7.81 -6.80 15.10
CA ARG A 18 -7.14 -7.89 14.40
C ARG A 18 -6.83 -7.51 12.95
N GLU A 19 -7.78 -6.95 12.22
CA GLU A 19 -7.59 -6.53 10.83
C GLU A 19 -6.53 -5.43 10.71
N LYS A 20 -6.55 -4.46 11.63
CA LYS A 20 -5.55 -3.40 11.69
C LYS A 20 -4.13 -3.94 11.88
N ASN A 21 -3.97 -4.94 12.73
CA ASN A 21 -2.68 -5.61 12.92
C ASN A 21 -2.24 -6.36 11.66
N ILE A 22 -3.15 -7.06 10.98
CA ILE A 22 -2.87 -7.74 9.71
C ILE A 22 -2.45 -6.72 8.65
N VAL A 23 -3.19 -5.64 8.49
CA VAL A 23 -2.88 -4.58 7.52
C VAL A 23 -1.49 -3.99 7.78
N ASP A 24 -1.17 -3.72 9.03
CA ASP A 24 0.14 -3.19 9.41
C ASP A 24 1.28 -4.14 9.02
N LEU A 25 1.19 -5.41 9.40
CA LEU A 25 2.21 -6.42 9.07
C LEU A 25 2.37 -6.63 7.56
N VAL A 26 1.25 -6.78 6.84
CA VAL A 26 1.27 -7.05 5.40
C VAL A 26 1.80 -5.85 4.61
N CYS A 27 1.34 -4.65 4.92
CA CYS A 27 1.79 -3.44 4.24
C CYS A 27 3.27 -3.14 4.52
N LYS A 28 3.72 -3.25 5.76
CA LYS A 28 5.13 -3.06 6.12
C LYS A 28 6.05 -4.07 5.45
N MET A 29 5.64 -5.32 5.40
CA MET A 29 6.35 -6.37 4.67
C MET A 29 6.46 -6.02 3.18
N GLN A 30 5.35 -5.67 2.55
CA GLN A 30 5.27 -5.37 1.12
C GLN A 30 6.07 -4.12 0.74
N ALA A 31 6.14 -3.16 1.64
CA ALA A 31 6.86 -1.91 1.45
C ALA A 31 8.34 -1.94 1.91
N ASN A 32 8.87 -3.10 2.28
CA ASN A 32 10.24 -3.28 2.79
C ASN A 32 10.55 -2.48 4.08
N VAL A 33 9.57 -2.27 4.94
CA VAL A 33 9.78 -1.65 6.25
C VAL A 33 10.16 -2.69 7.30
N ILE A 34 9.60 -3.90 7.18
CA ILE A 34 9.97 -5.03 8.03
C ILE A 34 10.39 -6.23 7.18
N ASP A 35 11.17 -7.13 7.78
CA ASP A 35 11.60 -8.37 7.12
C ASP A 35 10.41 -9.29 6.86
N LYS A 36 10.39 -9.87 5.64
CA LYS A 36 9.31 -10.74 5.19
C LYS A 36 9.16 -11.98 6.07
N SER A 37 10.25 -12.58 6.49
CA SER A 37 10.22 -13.81 7.30
C SER A 37 9.62 -13.57 8.69
N ILE A 38 9.93 -12.43 9.29
CA ILE A 38 9.37 -11.98 10.57
C ILE A 38 7.86 -11.73 10.43
N ALA A 39 7.48 -10.97 9.42
CA ALA A 39 6.07 -10.65 9.17
C ALA A 39 5.24 -11.92 8.90
N CYS A 40 5.72 -12.82 8.04
CA CYS A 40 5.03 -14.09 7.75
C CYS A 40 4.88 -14.96 9.01
N SER A 41 5.90 -15.03 9.86
CA SER A 41 5.82 -15.78 11.11
C SER A 41 4.74 -15.24 12.04
N GLU A 42 4.66 -13.92 12.20
CA GLU A 42 3.62 -13.29 13.01
C GLU A 42 2.22 -13.48 12.41
N LEU A 43 2.09 -13.35 11.09
CA LEU A 43 0.82 -13.57 10.38
C LEU A 43 0.34 -15.03 10.52
N GLU A 44 1.23 -16.00 10.36
CA GLU A 44 0.91 -17.41 10.54
C GLU A 44 0.42 -17.72 11.95
N SER A 45 0.98 -17.07 12.97
CA SER A 45 0.56 -17.24 14.37
C SER A 45 -0.88 -16.81 14.64
N ILE A 46 -1.45 -15.97 13.78
CA ILE A 46 -2.84 -15.51 13.86
C ILE A 46 -3.73 -16.06 12.75
N GLY A 47 -3.26 -17.09 12.04
CA GLY A 47 -4.05 -17.81 11.04
C GLY A 47 -4.05 -17.21 9.64
N VAL A 48 -3.09 -16.35 9.32
CA VAL A 48 -2.92 -15.74 7.99
C VAL A 48 -1.70 -16.34 7.31
N TYR A 49 -1.89 -16.95 6.15
CA TYR A 49 -0.87 -17.73 5.44
C TYR A 49 -0.60 -17.20 4.06
N GLU A 50 0.67 -17.10 3.69
CA GLU A 50 1.07 -16.70 2.33
C GLU A 50 0.83 -17.84 1.35
N LEU A 51 0.24 -17.54 0.19
CA LEU A 51 0.15 -18.45 -0.94
C LEU A 51 1.50 -18.50 -1.64
N LYS A 52 2.11 -19.68 -1.68
CA LYS A 52 3.45 -19.92 -2.27
C LYS A 52 3.42 -20.29 -3.76
N ALA A 53 2.28 -20.16 -4.43
CA ALA A 53 2.18 -20.43 -5.86
C ALA A 53 2.85 -19.29 -6.67
N PRO A 54 3.51 -19.62 -7.81
CA PRO A 54 4.07 -18.58 -8.65
C PRO A 54 2.95 -17.70 -9.22
N VAL A 55 2.91 -16.45 -8.77
CA VAL A 55 2.08 -15.44 -9.40
C VAL A 55 2.79 -15.06 -10.69
N THR A 56 2.16 -15.28 -11.84
CA THR A 56 2.69 -14.81 -13.12
C THR A 56 2.83 -13.30 -13.06
N LYS A 57 4.05 -12.81 -13.23
CA LYS A 57 4.32 -11.37 -13.33
C LYS A 57 3.63 -10.84 -14.57
N ASN A 58 2.49 -10.18 -14.41
CA ASN A 58 2.07 -9.23 -15.41
C ASN A 58 2.89 -7.97 -15.17
N GLU A 59 3.64 -7.54 -16.18
CA GLU A 59 4.41 -6.31 -16.15
C GLU A 59 3.49 -5.18 -15.67
N ALA A 60 3.80 -4.66 -14.50
CA ALA A 60 3.08 -3.50 -13.98
C ALA A 60 3.27 -2.35 -14.99
N ALA A 61 2.18 -1.74 -15.42
CA ALA A 61 2.28 -0.53 -16.22
C ALA A 61 2.96 0.54 -15.38
N ILE A 62 4.23 0.80 -15.69
CA ILE A 62 5.02 1.84 -15.00
C ILE A 62 4.54 3.18 -15.54
N PRO A 63 4.15 4.12 -14.68
CA PRO A 63 3.77 5.46 -15.11
C PRO A 63 4.93 6.11 -15.89
N TYR A 64 4.60 6.74 -17.01
CA TYR A 64 5.56 7.31 -17.96
C TYR A 64 6.50 8.41 -17.44
N SER A 65 6.34 8.85 -16.20
CA SER A 65 7.10 9.98 -15.63
C SER A 65 8.26 9.61 -14.73
N THR A 66 8.44 8.32 -14.42
CA THR A 66 9.48 7.87 -13.48
C THR A 66 10.40 6.87 -14.16
N GLU A 67 11.72 7.08 -14.06
CA GLU A 67 12.70 6.08 -14.47
C GLU A 67 12.49 4.80 -13.64
N PRO A 68 12.31 3.62 -14.27
CA PRO A 68 12.07 2.37 -13.57
C PRO A 68 13.14 2.01 -12.53
N SER A 69 14.35 2.53 -12.71
CA SER A 69 15.48 2.33 -11.79
C SER A 69 15.34 3.08 -10.47
N ASN A 70 14.44 4.07 -10.38
CA ASN A 70 14.29 4.93 -9.21
C ASN A 70 13.31 4.37 -8.17
N VAL A 71 12.49 3.42 -8.55
CA VAL A 71 11.51 2.78 -7.69
C VAL A 71 11.66 1.28 -7.74
N LYS A 72 11.59 0.62 -6.60
CA LYS A 72 11.58 -0.84 -6.51
C LYS A 72 10.18 -1.31 -6.16
N ILE A 73 9.56 -2.03 -7.09
CA ILE A 73 8.27 -2.67 -6.90
C ILE A 73 8.51 -4.14 -6.55
N ASN A 74 7.95 -4.59 -5.44
CA ASN A 74 8.02 -5.97 -5.00
C ASN A 74 6.97 -6.83 -5.71
N ASP A 75 7.20 -8.12 -5.76
CA ASP A 75 6.19 -9.07 -6.24
C ASP A 75 4.93 -8.98 -5.37
N VAL A 76 3.79 -9.09 -6.00
CA VAL A 76 2.50 -9.08 -5.30
C VAL A 76 2.44 -10.25 -4.32
N THR A 77 2.02 -9.98 -3.10
CA THR A 77 1.79 -11.01 -2.08
C THR A 77 0.31 -11.33 -1.98
N VAL A 78 -0.01 -12.61 -2.01
CA VAL A 78 -1.35 -13.14 -1.80
C VAL A 78 -1.36 -13.96 -0.51
N LEU A 79 -2.27 -13.64 0.40
CA LEU A 79 -2.42 -14.34 1.67
C LEU A 79 -3.86 -14.80 1.86
N PHE A 80 -4.02 -15.84 2.65
CA PHE A 80 -5.32 -16.35 3.08
C PHE A 80 -5.49 -16.18 4.58
N ASP A 81 -6.54 -15.50 4.98
CA ASP A 81 -6.98 -15.41 6.38
C ASP A 81 -7.94 -16.55 6.68
N SER A 82 -7.44 -17.60 7.32
CA SER A 82 -8.21 -18.80 7.65
C SER A 82 -9.29 -18.56 8.70
N TYR A 83 -9.11 -17.55 9.54
CA TYR A 83 -10.06 -17.22 10.59
C TYR A 83 -11.33 -16.56 10.04
N ASN A 84 -11.17 -15.61 9.10
CA ASN A 84 -12.29 -14.88 8.48
C ASN A 84 -12.65 -15.43 7.10
N ASN A 85 -11.98 -16.48 6.64
CA ASN A 85 -12.19 -17.07 5.32
C ASN A 85 -12.19 -16.02 4.20
N GLN A 86 -11.11 -15.26 4.11
CA GLN A 86 -10.95 -14.18 3.14
C GLN A 86 -9.54 -14.15 2.56
N TRP A 87 -9.42 -13.54 1.38
CA TRP A 87 -8.16 -13.37 0.70
C TRP A 87 -7.64 -11.94 0.81
N LEU A 88 -6.33 -11.82 0.97
CA LEU A 88 -5.62 -10.56 1.06
C LEU A 88 -4.62 -10.48 -0.09
N VAL A 89 -4.65 -9.39 -0.84
CA VAL A 89 -3.72 -9.15 -1.93
C VAL A 89 -3.05 -7.82 -1.71
N CYS A 90 -1.72 -7.80 -1.69
CA CYS A 90 -0.94 -6.60 -1.44
C CYS A 90 0.14 -6.41 -2.49
N GLY A 91 0.18 -5.21 -3.05
CA GLY A 91 1.25 -4.70 -3.89
C GLY A 91 1.94 -3.53 -3.21
N GLY A 92 3.19 -3.27 -3.58
CA GLY A 92 3.93 -2.14 -3.04
C GLY A 92 5.42 -2.23 -3.31
N GLY A 93 6.13 -1.31 -2.72
CA GLY A 93 7.56 -1.18 -2.92
C GLY A 93 8.15 0.00 -2.17
N TYR A 94 9.26 0.49 -2.66
CA TYR A 94 9.94 1.62 -2.04
C TYR A 94 10.87 2.35 -3.03
N TRP A 95 11.25 3.55 -2.63
CA TRP A 95 12.27 4.35 -3.31
C TRP A 95 13.63 4.10 -2.65
N PRO A 96 14.57 3.41 -3.31
CA PRO A 96 15.84 3.05 -2.68
C PRO A 96 16.79 4.24 -2.50
N ASP A 97 16.65 5.30 -3.30
CA ASP A 97 17.57 6.43 -3.32
C ASP A 97 16.82 7.76 -3.08
N ASP A 98 17.04 8.34 -1.90
CA ASP A 98 16.42 9.60 -1.49
C ASP A 98 16.88 10.79 -2.34
N SER A 99 18.07 10.72 -2.96
CA SER A 99 18.63 11.81 -3.76
C SER A 99 17.78 12.13 -5.00
N LYS A 100 16.99 11.18 -5.46
CA LYS A 100 16.07 11.36 -6.60
C LYS A 100 14.88 12.25 -6.23
N TRP A 101 14.45 12.24 -5.00
CA TRP A 101 13.34 13.03 -4.50
C TRP A 101 13.70 14.46 -4.16
N ILE A 102 14.93 14.66 -3.68
CA ILE A 102 15.42 15.99 -3.25
C ILE A 102 15.27 17.03 -4.35
N LYS A 103 15.38 16.61 -5.60
CA LYS A 103 15.29 17.50 -6.76
C LYS A 103 13.88 18.06 -6.96
N ASP A 104 12.87 17.36 -6.48
CA ASP A 104 11.46 17.70 -6.66
C ASP A 104 10.86 18.44 -5.47
N VAL A 105 11.65 18.68 -4.43
CA VAL A 105 11.23 19.53 -3.30
C VAL A 105 11.20 20.98 -3.78
N PRO A 106 10.07 21.68 -3.61
CA PRO A 106 10.00 23.08 -3.95
C PRO A 106 11.06 23.89 -3.21
N THR A 107 11.80 24.70 -3.93
CA THR A 107 12.73 25.67 -3.32
C THR A 107 11.96 26.85 -2.76
N ASN A 108 11.40 26.67 -1.57
CA ASN A 108 10.81 27.78 -0.84
C ASN A 108 11.90 28.51 -0.06
N PHE A 109 11.97 29.80 -0.20
CA PHE A 109 12.82 30.62 0.65
C PHE A 109 12.29 30.57 2.09
N TRP A 110 13.16 30.12 3.01
CA TRP A 110 12.89 30.11 4.46
C TRP A 110 11.78 29.15 4.93
N PRO A 111 11.83 27.86 4.64
CA PRO A 111 10.87 26.94 5.22
C PRO A 111 11.10 26.80 6.73
N SER A 112 10.01 26.67 7.48
CA SER A 112 10.07 26.43 8.92
C SER A 112 10.26 24.94 9.23
N VAL A 113 11.02 24.62 10.28
CA VAL A 113 11.13 23.25 10.77
C VAL A 113 9.75 22.70 11.11
N GLY A 114 9.45 21.49 10.64
CA GLY A 114 8.15 20.85 10.76
C GLY A 114 7.17 21.20 9.63
N GLN A 115 7.49 22.14 8.76
CA GLN A 115 6.66 22.44 7.59
C GLN A 115 6.66 21.25 6.63
N GLN A 116 5.47 20.93 6.10
CA GLN A 116 5.31 19.94 5.05
C GLN A 116 5.25 20.61 3.68
N LEU A 117 6.08 20.15 2.77
CA LEU A 117 6.13 20.62 1.39
C LEU A 117 5.73 19.47 0.47
N ASN A 118 4.92 19.74 -0.54
CA ASN A 118 4.60 18.77 -1.56
C ASN A 118 5.83 18.48 -2.43
N VAL A 119 6.04 17.23 -2.77
CA VAL A 119 7.14 16.77 -3.64
C VAL A 119 6.55 16.19 -4.91
N GLY A 120 6.93 16.76 -6.06
CA GLY A 120 6.46 16.29 -7.35
C GLY A 120 4.95 16.35 -7.54
N GLY A 121 4.43 15.42 -8.32
CA GLY A 121 3.01 15.23 -8.59
C GLY A 121 2.34 14.28 -7.61
N TYR A 122 1.15 13.82 -7.98
CA TYR A 122 0.48 12.74 -7.26
C TYR A 122 1.03 11.38 -7.71
N ASP A 123 1.32 10.52 -6.74
CA ASP A 123 1.64 9.13 -6.99
C ASP A 123 0.40 8.27 -6.82
N GLY A 124 0.29 7.24 -7.66
CA GLY A 124 -0.81 6.31 -7.64
C GLY A 124 -0.34 4.88 -7.41
N ILE A 125 -1.05 4.17 -6.55
CA ILE A 125 -0.86 2.75 -6.36
C ILE A 125 -2.20 2.05 -6.34
N GLY A 126 -2.27 0.88 -6.98
CA GLY A 126 -3.49 0.09 -7.01
C GLY A 126 -3.22 -1.39 -7.10
N VAL A 127 -4.24 -2.14 -6.71
CA VAL A 127 -4.30 -3.59 -6.86
C VAL A 127 -5.60 -3.94 -7.53
N LYS A 128 -5.54 -4.70 -8.61
CA LYS A 128 -6.72 -5.16 -9.34
C LYS A 128 -6.58 -6.62 -9.74
N LEU A 129 -7.67 -7.36 -9.57
CA LEU A 129 -7.79 -8.69 -10.18
C LEU A 129 -8.02 -8.56 -11.67
N TYR A 130 -7.23 -9.27 -12.41
CA TYR A 130 -7.37 -9.37 -13.85
C TYR A 130 -7.73 -10.80 -14.23
N ASN A 131 -8.82 -10.97 -14.98
CA ASN A 131 -9.23 -12.26 -15.49
C ASN A 131 -9.22 -12.25 -17.01
N THR A 132 -8.42 -13.13 -17.59
CA THR A 132 -8.35 -13.33 -19.05
C THR A 132 -9.44 -14.25 -19.57
N SER A 133 -10.15 -15.00 -18.73
CA SER A 133 -11.06 -16.08 -19.14
C SER A 133 -12.52 -15.94 -18.69
N GLY A 134 -12.93 -14.81 -18.03
CA GLY A 134 -14.36 -14.61 -17.70
C GLY A 134 -14.65 -14.17 -16.25
N THR A 135 -15.68 -14.71 -15.64
CA THR A 135 -16.34 -14.17 -14.46
C THR A 135 -15.71 -14.59 -13.14
N TYR A 136 -15.00 -13.70 -12.44
CA TYR A 136 -14.82 -13.82 -11.00
C TYR A 136 -16.00 -13.16 -10.29
N ASN A 137 -16.60 -13.90 -9.38
CA ASN A 137 -17.68 -13.39 -8.53
C ASN A 137 -17.15 -12.68 -7.27
N THR A 138 -15.84 -12.61 -7.10
CA THR A 138 -15.27 -11.97 -5.94
C THR A 138 -15.33 -10.45 -6.03
N ARG A 139 -15.50 -9.81 -4.88
CA ARG A 139 -15.56 -8.37 -4.75
C ARG A 139 -14.65 -7.90 -3.62
N VAL A 140 -14.17 -6.69 -3.76
CA VAL A 140 -13.46 -6.00 -2.68
C VAL A 140 -14.41 -5.81 -1.51
N LYS A 141 -14.01 -6.32 -0.36
CA LYS A 141 -14.68 -6.06 0.93
C LYS A 141 -14.18 -4.78 1.55
N ARG A 142 -12.87 -4.68 1.68
CA ARG A 142 -12.16 -3.52 2.24
C ARG A 142 -10.83 -3.35 1.53
N SER A 143 -10.28 -2.17 1.61
CA SER A 143 -9.00 -1.84 1.01
C SER A 143 -8.28 -0.77 1.81
N TYR A 144 -6.96 -0.79 1.73
CA TYR A 144 -6.08 0.05 2.52
C TYR A 144 -4.91 0.52 1.67
N ALA A 145 -4.48 1.76 1.87
CA ALA A 145 -3.19 2.24 1.42
C ALA A 145 -2.30 2.53 2.61
N TYR A 146 -1.02 2.33 2.40
CA TYR A 146 0.02 2.54 3.37
C TYR A 146 1.18 3.29 2.71
N TYR A 147 1.72 4.26 3.41
CA TYR A 147 2.99 4.88 3.07
C TYR A 147 3.75 5.25 4.33
N SER A 148 5.08 5.28 4.23
CA SER A 148 5.96 5.46 5.38
C SER A 148 7.26 6.13 4.96
N ASP A 149 7.87 6.86 5.91
CA ASP A 149 9.24 7.34 5.79
C ASP A 149 10.28 6.33 6.36
N GLY A 150 9.82 5.16 6.78
CA GLY A 150 10.60 4.11 7.44
C GLY A 150 10.43 4.09 8.97
N ASP A 151 10.07 5.22 9.58
CA ASP A 151 9.87 5.33 11.03
C ASP A 151 8.42 5.66 11.40
N ASN A 152 7.74 6.43 10.55
CA ASN A 152 6.36 6.86 10.78
C ASN A 152 5.46 6.29 9.70
N ASP A 153 4.36 5.68 10.12
CA ASP A 153 3.41 5.01 9.26
C ASP A 153 2.17 5.87 9.07
N TYR A 154 1.67 5.88 7.83
CA TYR A 154 0.47 6.58 7.42
C TYR A 154 -0.45 5.63 6.68
N TYR A 155 -1.74 5.65 7.02
CA TYR A 155 -2.75 4.79 6.43
C TYR A 155 -3.87 5.60 5.79
N ASN A 156 -4.33 5.15 4.62
CA ASN A 156 -5.58 5.61 4.03
C ASN A 156 -6.57 4.44 3.98
N TYR A 157 -7.68 4.60 4.68
CA TYR A 157 -8.74 3.60 4.77
C TYR A 157 -9.89 3.83 3.78
N ASN A 158 -9.77 4.82 2.91
CA ASN A 158 -10.81 5.24 1.97
C ASN A 158 -10.29 5.31 0.52
N PRO A 159 -9.80 4.20 -0.02
CA PRO A 159 -9.34 4.17 -1.39
C PRO A 159 -10.50 4.24 -2.38
N MET A 160 -10.18 4.65 -3.59
CA MET A 160 -11.06 4.56 -4.73
C MET A 160 -11.21 3.11 -5.16
N ILE A 161 -12.42 2.54 -5.06
CA ILE A 161 -12.71 1.19 -5.52
C ILE A 161 -12.89 1.21 -7.05
N CYS A 162 -12.17 0.35 -7.76
CA CYS A 162 -12.27 0.24 -9.21
C CYS A 162 -13.66 -0.25 -9.65
N GLU A 163 -14.04 0.11 -10.86
CA GLU A 163 -15.25 -0.38 -11.50
C GLU A 163 -15.37 -1.91 -11.43
N GLY A 164 -16.56 -2.41 -11.17
CA GLY A 164 -16.81 -3.84 -10.94
C GLY A 164 -16.26 -4.37 -9.63
N ARG A 165 -15.69 -3.54 -8.77
CA ARG A 165 -15.16 -3.88 -7.44
C ARG A 165 -14.13 -4.98 -7.43
N LYS A 166 -13.30 -5.05 -8.47
CA LYS A 166 -12.24 -6.06 -8.60
C LYS A 166 -10.90 -5.59 -8.06
N GLY A 167 -10.80 -4.35 -7.65
CA GLY A 167 -9.59 -3.77 -7.10
C GLY A 167 -9.83 -2.43 -6.45
N ALA A 168 -8.77 -1.82 -6.00
CA ALA A 168 -8.76 -0.48 -5.43
C ALA A 168 -7.53 0.30 -5.90
N PHE A 169 -7.68 1.60 -6.01
CA PHE A 169 -6.65 2.52 -6.44
C PHE A 169 -6.55 3.67 -5.45
N PHE A 170 -5.33 4.11 -5.19
CA PHE A 170 -5.03 5.25 -4.32
C PHE A 170 -4.17 6.25 -5.04
N GLU A 171 -4.44 7.51 -4.78
CA GLU A 171 -3.52 8.58 -5.08
C GLU A 171 -3.08 9.25 -3.77
N TYR A 172 -1.82 9.58 -3.68
CA TYR A 172 -1.27 10.35 -2.58
C TYR A 172 -0.25 11.35 -3.11
N GLN A 173 -0.15 12.47 -2.43
CA GLN A 173 0.84 13.48 -2.70
C GLN A 173 2.03 13.25 -1.78
N ASP A 174 3.17 12.94 -2.35
CA ASP A 174 4.41 12.84 -1.59
C ASP A 174 4.75 14.17 -0.93
N LYS A 175 5.29 14.06 0.28
CA LYS A 175 5.66 15.22 1.08
C LYS A 175 7.05 15.08 1.65
N ALA A 176 7.71 16.21 1.77
CA ALA A 176 8.94 16.37 2.54
C ALA A 176 8.63 17.19 3.80
N VAL A 177 9.12 16.74 4.93
CA VAL A 177 9.06 17.50 6.18
C VAL A 177 10.40 18.14 6.43
N VAL A 178 10.40 19.45 6.67
CA VAL A 178 11.61 20.18 7.01
C VAL A 178 12.11 19.77 8.39
N THR A 179 13.27 19.18 8.46
CA THR A 179 13.86 18.69 9.71
C THR A 179 14.84 19.66 10.34
N ALA A 180 15.53 20.46 9.52
CA ALA A 180 16.44 21.49 9.97
C ALA A 180 16.58 22.57 8.89
N THR A 181 16.87 23.81 9.33
CA THR A 181 17.25 24.92 8.46
C THR A 181 18.49 25.58 8.97
N THR A 182 19.50 25.76 8.11
CA THR A 182 20.74 26.47 8.43
C THR A 182 21.09 27.43 7.29
N GLY A 183 20.78 28.72 7.48
CA GLY A 183 20.99 29.71 6.42
C GLY A 183 20.18 29.40 5.16
N PHE A 184 20.87 29.12 4.03
CA PHE A 184 20.24 28.82 2.74
C PHE A 184 19.96 27.31 2.54
N PHE A 185 20.28 26.46 3.51
CA PHE A 185 20.16 25.04 3.38
C PHE A 185 19.07 24.48 4.32
N SER A 186 18.30 23.56 3.82
CA SER A 186 17.29 22.84 4.59
C SER A 186 17.50 21.33 4.44
N SER A 187 17.30 20.62 5.52
CA SER A 187 17.24 19.16 5.54
C SER A 187 15.80 18.71 5.55
N TYR A 188 15.54 17.62 4.88
CA TYR A 188 14.18 17.10 4.69
C TYR A 188 14.12 15.62 5.04
N LYS A 189 12.95 15.20 5.54
CA LYS A 189 12.56 13.82 5.68
C LYS A 189 11.35 13.55 4.79
N TYR A 190 11.38 12.46 4.03
CA TYR A 190 10.32 12.15 3.08
C TYR A 190 9.24 11.28 3.69
N ILE A 191 7.99 11.67 3.45
CA ILE A 191 6.81 10.85 3.69
C ILE A 191 6.46 10.18 2.37
N GLY A 192 6.36 8.84 2.34
CA GLY A 192 6.00 8.09 1.15
C GLY A 192 7.13 7.30 0.49
N LYS A 193 8.32 7.28 1.09
CA LYS A 193 9.44 6.46 0.61
C LYS A 193 9.08 4.98 0.48
N HIS A 194 8.29 4.47 1.38
CA HIS A 194 7.76 3.12 1.40
C HIS A 194 6.25 3.15 1.20
N PHE A 195 5.72 2.30 0.36
CA PHE A 195 4.30 2.33 0.00
C PHE A 195 3.75 0.94 -0.27
N ALA A 196 2.47 0.75 0.03
CA ALA A 196 1.73 -0.46 -0.28
C ALA A 196 0.23 -0.18 -0.46
N ALA A 197 -0.42 -1.01 -1.24
CA ALA A 197 -1.87 -1.08 -1.33
C ALA A 197 -2.32 -2.51 -1.07
N MET A 198 -3.30 -2.66 -0.19
CA MET A 198 -3.85 -3.96 0.19
C MET A 198 -5.35 -4.00 -0.06
N VAL A 199 -5.81 -5.11 -0.61
CA VAL A 199 -7.22 -5.36 -0.89
C VAL A 199 -7.63 -6.65 -0.21
N ILE A 200 -8.78 -6.62 0.46
CA ILE A 200 -9.41 -7.80 1.07
C ILE A 200 -10.59 -8.21 0.19
N TYR A 201 -10.55 -9.47 -0.23
CA TYR A 201 -11.59 -10.12 -1.02
C TYR A 201 -12.33 -11.16 -0.19
N ASP A 202 -13.58 -11.41 -0.54
CA ASP A 202 -14.37 -12.48 0.06
C ASP A 202 -13.85 -13.88 -0.34
N SER A 203 -14.41 -14.92 0.27
CA SER A 203 -13.97 -16.32 0.05
C SER A 203 -14.19 -16.82 -1.39
N ASN A 204 -15.04 -16.19 -2.18
CA ASN A 204 -15.31 -16.58 -3.56
C ASN A 204 -14.13 -16.26 -4.51
N PHE A 205 -13.10 -15.60 -4.01
CA PHE A 205 -11.84 -15.39 -4.72
C PHE A 205 -11.14 -16.72 -5.08
N ALA A 206 -11.36 -17.77 -4.33
CA ALA A 206 -10.53 -18.97 -4.29
C ALA A 206 -10.91 -20.09 -5.27
N ASN A 207 -11.72 -19.86 -6.28
CA ASN A 207 -11.88 -20.86 -7.35
C ASN A 207 -10.69 -20.79 -8.34
N PHE A 208 -9.49 -20.83 -7.79
CA PHE A 208 -8.28 -21.20 -8.51
C PHE A 208 -8.18 -22.73 -8.52
N ASN A 209 -8.70 -23.36 -9.54
CA ASN A 209 -8.33 -24.71 -9.92
C ASN A 209 -7.24 -24.67 -10.99
#